data_a269172278f242967075c762f49bd8e7
#
_entry.id   a269172278f242967075c762f49bd8e7
#
_cell.length_a   1.000
_cell.length_b   1.000
_cell.length_c   1.000
_cell.angle_alpha   90.00
_cell.angle_beta   90.00
_cell.angle_gamma   90.00
#
_symmetry.space_group_name_H-M   'P 1'
#
loop_
_entity.id
_entity.type
_entity.pdbx_description
1 polymer ?
#
loop_
_entity_poly.entity_id
_entity_poly.type
_entity_poly.pdbx_seq_one_letter_code
_entity_poly.pdbx_strand_id
1 'polypeptide(L)'
;MKKHRGKRIIIWAGVFLLLLILSACSNTGGNASDVQVEESEKTIQYTTIKGEQVEIPAHPKRVVYIGPTLGDFLVMDIPIVGSNLIHANHSYYEGKTAGIVDVGHPGDLEMILTLKPDLIINSYYNADAEQNEALSKIAPTIPFNPALPYAERVKEMGNIFGQQKEAAQLIAKFETQSQEMWDKLQLAEGETATVFYQLGKTLYVMGNRSLGAIIYGDNGFAIPPAVQKNIINQKGVSFVEVSEEVLPEFAGDHLFVLIQDNDDESKTESDRLLQRSPLWGTLPAVQKGNVYVASAEWNTDNLLALEQLFKELPQWMQRT
;
A
#
# COMPACT_ATOMS: atom_id res chain seq x y z
N MET A 1 19.77 44.08 68.00
CA MET A 1 20.21 43.51 69.32
C MET A 1 20.59 42.06 69.07
N LYS A 2 21.83 41.84 69.40
CA LYS A 2 22.51 40.67 70.03
C LYS A 2 22.32 39.31 69.31
N LYS A 3 23.38 38.78 68.72
CA LYS A 3 24.59 38.08 69.32
C LYS A 3 24.19 36.60 69.60
N HIS A 4 24.92 35.57 69.27
CA HIS A 4 26.30 35.23 69.15
C HIS A 4 26.37 33.81 68.55
N ARG A 5 27.37 33.50 67.71
CA ARG A 5 28.60 32.76 68.01
C ARG A 5 28.31 31.36 68.61
N GLY A 6 28.91 30.32 68.15
CA GLY A 6 30.17 30.02 67.50
C GLY A 6 30.42 28.52 67.51
N LYS A 7 31.35 28.16 66.62
CA LYS A 7 32.57 27.36 66.87
C LYS A 7 32.41 26.00 67.51
N ARG A 8 32.94 24.92 67.06
CA ARG A 8 34.23 24.45 66.57
C ARG A 8 34.15 22.96 66.34
N ILE A 9 34.61 22.46 65.22
CA ILE A 9 35.84 21.69 65.01
C ILE A 9 36.06 20.63 66.09
N ILE A 10 36.08 19.33 65.66
CA ILE A 10 37.21 18.42 65.97
C ILE A 10 37.13 17.25 65.01
N ILE A 11 38.20 17.11 64.29
CA ILE A 11 38.78 16.00 63.54
C ILE A 11 39.02 14.83 64.50
N TRP A 12 38.79 13.60 63.99
CA TRP A 12 39.74 12.49 64.27
C TRP A 12 39.53 11.38 63.23
N ALA A 13 40.63 11.10 62.65
CA ALA A 13 41.04 10.09 61.73
C ALA A 13 41.18 8.72 62.42
N GLY A 14 41.10 7.70 61.65
CA GLY A 14 41.44 6.32 62.05
C GLY A 14 41.01 5.39 60.92
N VAL A 15 41.83 5.20 59.96
CA VAL A 15 42.94 4.24 59.80
C VAL A 15 42.44 2.79 59.56
N PHE A 16 42.63 2.35 58.33
CA PHE A 16 43.08 1.02 57.88
C PHE A 16 42.34 -0.22 58.38
N LEU A 17 41.73 -0.98 57.44
CA LEU A 17 42.15 -2.38 57.30
C LEU A 17 41.90 -2.84 55.85
N LEU A 18 42.99 -2.97 55.14
CA LEU A 18 43.20 -3.66 53.87
C LEU A 18 43.16 -5.16 54.15
N LEU A 19 42.29 -5.90 53.54
CA LEU A 19 42.38 -7.38 53.44
C LEU A 19 42.25 -7.77 51.96
N LEU A 20 43.43 -7.91 51.37
CA LEU A 20 43.67 -8.70 50.16
C LEU A 20 43.46 -10.20 50.50
N ILE A 21 42.56 -10.85 49.84
CA ILE A 21 42.58 -12.31 49.68
C ILE A 21 42.76 -12.58 48.18
N LEU A 22 43.98 -12.83 47.78
CA LEU A 22 44.38 -13.56 46.60
C LEU A 22 44.07 -15.05 46.89
N SER A 23 43.24 -15.63 46.08
CA SER A 23 43.17 -17.11 45.98
C SER A 23 43.25 -17.50 44.51
N ALA A 24 44.20 -18.31 44.31
CA ALA A 24 44.82 -18.80 43.11
C ALA A 24 43.89 -19.55 42.14
N CYS A 25 44.38 -19.56 40.89
CA CYS A 25 44.03 -20.38 39.76
C CYS A 25 43.69 -21.82 40.07
N SER A 26 42.60 -22.33 39.48
CA SER A 26 42.52 -23.68 39.00
C SER A 26 41.92 -23.66 37.60
N ASN A 27 42.77 -24.05 36.69
CA ASN A 27 42.48 -24.25 35.28
C ASN A 27 41.68 -25.52 35.08
N THR A 28 40.44 -25.44 34.63
CA THR A 28 39.78 -26.56 33.96
C THR A 28 38.88 -26.02 32.87
N GLY A 29 39.19 -26.41 31.63
CA GLY A 29 38.46 -26.01 30.44
C GLY A 29 36.98 -26.41 30.54
N GLY A 30 36.14 -25.41 30.38
CA GLY A 30 34.71 -25.57 30.20
C GLY A 30 34.30 -24.55 29.13
N ASN A 31 33.81 -25.05 28.03
CA ASN A 31 33.20 -24.25 26.99
C ASN A 31 32.26 -23.19 27.61
N ALA A 32 32.63 -21.96 27.53
CA ALA A 32 31.66 -20.87 27.64
C ALA A 32 30.80 -20.97 26.37
N SER A 33 29.69 -21.69 26.47
CA SER A 33 28.58 -21.49 25.56
C SER A 33 28.16 -20.05 25.77
N ASP A 34 28.42 -19.18 24.79
CA ASP A 34 27.73 -17.94 24.62
C ASP A 34 26.23 -18.25 24.62
N VAL A 35 25.60 -18.13 25.76
CA VAL A 35 24.16 -17.97 25.85
C VAL A 35 23.93 -16.57 25.28
N GLN A 36 23.74 -16.50 23.98
CA GLN A 36 23.04 -15.36 23.40
C GLN A 36 21.68 -15.32 24.12
N VAL A 37 21.54 -14.40 25.03
CA VAL A 37 20.24 -13.97 25.51
C VAL A 37 19.56 -13.43 24.26
N GLU A 38 18.68 -14.24 23.68
CA GLU A 38 17.73 -13.74 22.68
C GLU A 38 17.05 -12.55 23.36
N GLU A 39 17.34 -11.37 22.84
CA GLU A 39 16.67 -10.14 23.25
C GLU A 39 15.19 -10.41 22.94
N SER A 40 14.40 -10.66 23.99
CA SER A 40 12.98 -10.98 23.85
C SER A 40 12.38 -9.87 22.99
N GLU A 41 11.89 -10.23 21.79
CA GLU A 41 11.37 -9.26 20.84
C GLU A 41 10.28 -8.46 21.55
N LYS A 42 10.48 -7.15 21.67
CA LYS A 42 9.50 -6.28 22.30
C LYS A 42 8.22 -6.34 21.48
N THR A 43 7.11 -6.61 22.16
CA THR A 43 5.77 -6.55 21.56
C THR A 43 5.08 -5.24 21.91
N ILE A 44 4.13 -4.85 21.10
CA ILE A 44 3.25 -3.69 21.34
C ILE A 44 1.79 -4.11 21.18
N GLN A 45 0.90 -3.40 21.87
CA GLN A 45 -0.53 -3.55 21.66
C GLN A 45 -0.96 -2.67 20.48
N TYR A 46 -1.40 -3.28 19.39
CA TYR A 46 -1.91 -2.61 18.23
C TYR A 46 -3.44 -2.64 18.21
N THR A 47 -4.08 -1.50 17.99
CA THR A 47 -5.53 -1.43 17.81
C THR A 47 -5.86 -1.52 16.33
N THR A 48 -6.49 -2.61 15.92
CA THR A 48 -6.88 -2.84 14.53
C THR A 48 -7.95 -1.86 14.06
N ILE A 49 -8.15 -1.75 12.75
CA ILE A 49 -9.24 -0.96 12.15
C ILE A 49 -10.65 -1.38 12.61
N LYS A 50 -10.78 -2.58 13.20
CA LYS A 50 -12.02 -3.08 13.81
C LYS A 50 -12.13 -2.73 15.29
N GLY A 51 -11.12 -2.08 15.88
CA GLY A 51 -11.06 -1.76 17.31
C GLY A 51 -10.61 -2.91 18.20
N GLU A 52 -10.15 -4.02 17.62
CA GLU A 52 -9.61 -5.17 18.36
C GLU A 52 -8.16 -4.87 18.79
N GLN A 53 -7.78 -5.37 19.98
CA GLN A 53 -6.40 -5.27 20.46
C GLN A 53 -5.65 -6.55 20.09
N VAL A 54 -4.54 -6.40 19.36
CA VAL A 54 -3.67 -7.51 18.97
C VAL A 54 -2.26 -7.20 19.44
N GLU A 55 -1.64 -8.13 20.11
CA GLU A 55 -0.21 -8.03 20.46
C GLU A 55 0.63 -8.43 19.26
N ILE A 56 1.47 -7.50 18.78
CA ILE A 56 2.33 -7.69 17.61
C ILE A 56 3.79 -7.36 17.96
N PRO A 57 4.79 -7.89 17.22
CA PRO A 57 6.18 -7.46 17.37
C PRO A 57 6.30 -5.95 17.15
N ALA A 58 7.12 -5.28 17.97
CA ALA A 58 7.40 -3.84 17.76
C ALA A 58 8.16 -3.58 16.44
N HIS A 59 8.92 -4.57 15.98
CA HIS A 59 9.70 -4.52 14.73
C HIS A 59 9.59 -5.87 14.01
N PRO A 60 8.49 -6.13 13.28
CA PRO A 60 8.32 -7.38 12.54
C PRO A 60 9.44 -7.58 11.51
N LYS A 61 9.97 -8.81 11.43
CA LYS A 61 11.09 -9.16 10.54
C LYS A 61 10.70 -10.14 9.44
N ARG A 62 9.56 -10.80 9.60
CA ARG A 62 9.09 -11.83 8.69
C ARG A 62 7.60 -11.69 8.46
N VAL A 63 7.24 -10.75 7.60
CA VAL A 63 5.85 -10.41 7.35
C VAL A 63 5.29 -11.22 6.19
N VAL A 64 4.12 -11.82 6.38
CA VAL A 64 3.30 -12.35 5.29
C VAL A 64 2.18 -11.36 5.01
N TYR A 65 2.08 -10.93 3.76
CA TYR A 65 1.01 -10.04 3.29
C TYR A 65 0.09 -10.79 2.32
N ILE A 66 -1.21 -10.82 2.62
CA ILE A 66 -2.23 -11.41 1.76
C ILE A 66 -3.18 -10.30 1.32
N GLY A 67 -3.02 -9.82 0.08
CA GLY A 67 -3.82 -8.70 -0.43
C GLY A 67 -3.34 -8.13 -1.75
N PRO A 68 -4.09 -7.15 -2.31
CA PRO A 68 -3.84 -6.62 -3.66
C PRO A 68 -2.80 -5.48 -3.69
N THR A 69 -2.40 -4.91 -2.55
CA THR A 69 -1.53 -3.71 -2.51
C THR A 69 -0.12 -4.02 -2.01
N LEU A 70 0.46 -5.17 -2.40
CA LEU A 70 1.83 -5.55 -2.04
C LEU A 70 2.84 -4.42 -2.33
N GLY A 71 2.63 -3.66 -3.40
CA GLY A 71 3.48 -2.54 -3.78
C GLY A 71 3.64 -1.47 -2.69
N ASP A 72 2.63 -1.27 -1.84
CA ASP A 72 2.71 -0.31 -0.73
C ASP A 72 3.79 -0.75 0.29
N PHE A 73 3.80 -2.05 0.62
CA PHE A 73 4.74 -2.64 1.57
C PHE A 73 6.18 -2.65 1.04
N LEU A 74 6.34 -2.90 -0.28
CA LEU A 74 7.66 -2.90 -0.93
C LEU A 74 8.29 -1.50 -0.97
N VAL A 75 7.49 -0.46 -1.22
CA VAL A 75 7.98 0.93 -1.23
C VAL A 75 8.38 1.40 0.17
N MET A 76 7.79 0.83 1.22
CA MET A 76 8.15 1.11 2.62
C MET A 76 9.24 0.18 3.16
N ASP A 77 9.88 -0.63 2.32
CA ASP A 77 10.94 -1.59 2.70
C ASP A 77 10.50 -2.55 3.82
N ILE A 78 9.21 -2.93 3.85
CA ILE A 78 8.71 -3.89 4.82
C ILE A 78 9.23 -5.30 4.48
N PRO A 79 9.73 -6.07 5.47
CA PRO A 79 10.38 -7.36 5.25
C PRO A 79 9.37 -8.46 4.90
N ILE A 80 8.78 -8.40 3.71
CA ILE A 80 7.83 -9.39 3.20
C ILE A 80 8.56 -10.68 2.81
N VAL A 81 8.20 -11.79 3.46
CA VAL A 81 8.74 -13.12 3.16
C VAL A 81 7.78 -13.98 2.33
N GLY A 82 6.49 -13.63 2.31
CA GLY A 82 5.47 -14.31 1.52
C GLY A 82 4.30 -13.40 1.20
N SER A 83 3.73 -13.58 0.03
CA SER A 83 2.52 -12.87 -0.42
C SER A 83 1.78 -13.68 -1.47
N ASN A 84 0.51 -13.39 -1.70
CA ASN A 84 -0.20 -13.89 -2.86
C ASN A 84 0.22 -13.06 -4.09
N LEU A 85 1.06 -13.64 -4.95
CA LEU A 85 1.67 -12.92 -6.06
C LEU A 85 0.76 -12.79 -7.31
N ILE A 86 -0.50 -13.22 -7.24
CA ILE A 86 -1.46 -13.08 -8.34
C ILE A 86 -1.63 -11.63 -8.81
N HIS A 87 -1.44 -10.65 -7.92
CA HIS A 87 -1.51 -9.22 -8.23
C HIS A 87 -0.14 -8.59 -8.49
N ALA A 88 0.93 -9.38 -8.54
CA ALA A 88 2.31 -8.89 -8.68
C ALA A 88 2.96 -9.29 -10.03
N ASN A 89 2.15 -9.65 -11.02
CA ASN A 89 2.58 -10.01 -12.38
C ASN A 89 2.61 -8.81 -13.35
N HIS A 90 2.53 -7.60 -12.82
CA HIS A 90 2.54 -6.36 -13.60
C HIS A 90 3.97 -5.83 -13.79
N SER A 91 4.17 -5.02 -14.84
CA SER A 91 5.49 -4.51 -15.24
C SER A 91 6.21 -3.74 -14.13
N TYR A 92 5.49 -2.98 -13.33
CA TYR A 92 6.05 -2.22 -12.21
C TYR A 92 6.53 -3.08 -11.02
N TYR A 93 6.23 -4.39 -11.00
CA TYR A 93 6.78 -5.34 -10.03
C TYR A 93 8.07 -6.04 -10.50
N GLU A 94 8.50 -5.84 -11.74
CA GLU A 94 9.67 -6.53 -12.28
C GLU A 94 10.89 -6.37 -11.36
N GLY A 95 11.47 -7.51 -10.95
CA GLY A 95 12.60 -7.57 -10.01
C GLY A 95 12.30 -7.20 -8.55
N LYS A 96 11.08 -6.75 -8.22
CA LYS A 96 10.72 -6.30 -6.87
C LYS A 96 10.23 -7.42 -5.94
N THR A 97 9.81 -8.55 -6.50
CA THR A 97 9.28 -9.69 -5.74
C THR A 97 10.31 -10.80 -5.51
N ALA A 98 11.58 -10.57 -5.88
CA ALA A 98 12.64 -11.53 -5.69
C ALA A 98 12.80 -11.92 -4.21
N GLY A 99 12.74 -13.23 -3.93
CA GLY A 99 12.81 -13.74 -2.55
C GLY A 99 11.49 -13.76 -1.76
N ILE A 100 10.41 -13.25 -2.34
CA ILE A 100 9.07 -13.37 -1.76
C ILE A 100 8.44 -14.67 -2.25
N VAL A 101 7.98 -15.51 -1.33
CA VAL A 101 7.32 -16.78 -1.66
C VAL A 101 5.86 -16.52 -2.02
N ASP A 102 5.41 -17.07 -3.15
CA ASP A 102 3.98 -17.05 -3.49
C ASP A 102 3.23 -18.02 -2.58
N VAL A 103 2.39 -17.49 -1.72
CA VAL A 103 1.54 -18.28 -0.81
C VAL A 103 0.17 -18.61 -1.41
N GLY A 104 -0.04 -18.29 -2.69
CA GLY A 104 -1.30 -18.53 -3.38
C GLY A 104 -2.45 -17.64 -2.91
N HIS A 105 -3.64 -17.90 -3.47
CA HIS A 105 -4.87 -17.16 -3.14
C HIS A 105 -5.95 -18.15 -2.69
N PRO A 106 -6.54 -17.98 -1.52
CA PRO A 106 -6.50 -16.89 -0.53
C PRO A 106 -5.33 -16.95 0.47
N GLY A 107 -4.38 -17.83 0.28
CA GLY A 107 -3.21 -18.07 1.11
C GLY A 107 -3.20 -19.49 1.67
N ASP A 108 -2.21 -20.28 1.24
CA ASP A 108 -1.97 -21.65 1.72
C ASP A 108 -1.39 -21.64 3.13
N LEU A 109 -2.14 -22.15 4.10
CA LEU A 109 -1.77 -22.14 5.52
C LEU A 109 -0.50 -22.96 5.81
N GLU A 110 -0.29 -24.08 5.10
CA GLU A 110 0.89 -24.93 5.30
C GLU A 110 2.14 -24.19 4.79
N MET A 111 2.03 -23.56 3.63
CA MET A 111 3.12 -22.75 3.08
C MET A 111 3.44 -21.56 3.98
N ILE A 112 2.42 -20.82 4.44
CA ILE A 112 2.59 -19.70 5.36
C ILE A 112 3.28 -20.16 6.65
N LEU A 113 2.89 -21.30 7.22
CA LEU A 113 3.52 -21.87 8.41
C LEU A 113 5.01 -22.17 8.20
N THR A 114 5.40 -22.66 7.00
CA THR A 114 6.83 -22.95 6.70
C THR A 114 7.68 -21.68 6.66
N LEU A 115 7.08 -20.53 6.35
CA LEU A 115 7.75 -19.23 6.32
C LEU A 115 8.06 -18.70 7.73
N LYS A 116 7.46 -19.26 8.78
CA LYS A 116 7.62 -18.83 10.17
C LYS A 116 7.47 -17.30 10.31
N PRO A 117 6.33 -16.73 9.87
CA PRO A 117 6.11 -15.31 9.99
C PRO A 117 6.01 -14.89 11.46
N ASP A 118 6.41 -13.66 11.75
CA ASP A 118 6.20 -13.01 13.03
C ASP A 118 5.00 -12.05 13.03
N LEU A 119 4.51 -11.70 11.82
CA LEU A 119 3.29 -10.94 11.60
C LEU A 119 2.62 -11.36 10.29
N ILE A 120 1.30 -11.48 10.31
CA ILE A 120 0.48 -11.69 9.10
C ILE A 120 -0.44 -10.48 8.94
N ILE A 121 -0.46 -9.91 7.74
CA ILE A 121 -1.39 -8.85 7.35
C ILE A 121 -2.32 -9.42 6.30
N ASN A 122 -3.62 -9.51 6.65
CA ASN A 122 -4.65 -10.02 5.76
C ASN A 122 -5.58 -8.88 5.33
N SER A 123 -5.50 -8.51 4.05
CA SER A 123 -6.22 -7.36 3.52
C SER A 123 -7.37 -7.71 2.57
N TYR A 124 -7.83 -8.96 2.59
CA TYR A 124 -9.02 -9.30 1.81
C TYR A 124 -10.30 -8.82 2.51
N TYR A 125 -11.15 -8.13 1.75
CA TYR A 125 -12.46 -7.65 2.19
C TYR A 125 -13.38 -8.75 2.72
N ASN A 126 -13.20 -9.97 2.21
CA ASN A 126 -14.00 -11.14 2.51
C ASN A 126 -13.18 -12.25 3.19
N ALA A 127 -12.02 -11.94 3.76
CA ALA A 127 -11.37 -12.91 4.62
C ALA A 127 -12.38 -13.29 5.70
N ASP A 128 -12.91 -14.50 5.58
CA ASP A 128 -13.89 -14.98 6.54
C ASP A 128 -13.26 -15.11 7.93
N ALA A 129 -14.10 -15.20 8.95
CA ALA A 129 -13.64 -15.31 10.32
C ALA A 129 -12.81 -16.59 10.50
N GLU A 130 -13.12 -17.67 9.79
CA GLU A 130 -12.44 -18.95 9.85
C GLU A 130 -11.01 -18.85 9.32
N GLN A 131 -10.80 -18.17 8.19
CA GLN A 131 -9.47 -17.94 7.64
C GLN A 131 -8.61 -17.10 8.59
N ASN A 132 -9.16 -15.99 9.11
CA ASN A 132 -8.43 -15.14 10.06
C ASN A 132 -8.09 -15.89 11.36
N GLU A 133 -9.00 -16.74 11.86
CA GLU A 133 -8.72 -17.58 13.02
C GLU A 133 -7.62 -18.61 12.71
N ALA A 134 -7.62 -19.20 11.51
CA ALA A 134 -6.57 -20.13 11.10
C ALA A 134 -5.20 -19.46 10.99
N LEU A 135 -5.13 -18.28 10.37
CA LEU A 135 -3.91 -17.48 10.25
C LEU A 135 -3.38 -17.05 11.63
N SER A 136 -4.26 -16.67 12.56
CA SER A 136 -3.87 -16.24 13.91
C SER A 136 -3.28 -17.35 14.78
N LYS A 137 -3.49 -18.61 14.39
CA LYS A 137 -2.80 -19.78 15.03
C LYS A 137 -1.36 -19.92 14.55
N ILE A 138 -0.98 -19.28 13.46
CA ILE A 138 0.39 -19.30 12.90
C ILE A 138 1.20 -18.13 13.46
N ALA A 139 0.66 -16.90 13.38
CA ALA A 139 1.29 -15.69 13.89
C ALA A 139 0.23 -14.62 14.19
N PRO A 140 0.55 -13.57 14.98
CA PRO A 140 -0.33 -12.40 15.10
C PRO A 140 -0.83 -11.97 13.74
N THR A 141 -2.16 -11.86 13.59
CA THR A 141 -2.80 -11.53 12.32
C THR A 141 -3.64 -10.28 12.47
N ILE A 142 -3.39 -9.27 11.61
CA ILE A 142 -4.13 -8.02 11.62
C ILE A 142 -4.84 -7.79 10.27
N PRO A 143 -6.07 -7.28 10.30
CA PRO A 143 -6.77 -6.86 9.09
C PRO A 143 -6.18 -5.55 8.57
N PHE A 144 -6.11 -5.42 7.25
CA PHE A 144 -5.69 -4.20 6.56
C PHE A 144 -6.71 -3.83 5.48
N ASN A 145 -7.08 -2.56 5.38
CA ASN A 145 -8.06 -2.12 4.39
C ASN A 145 -7.38 -1.56 3.12
N PRO A 146 -7.29 -2.33 2.03
CA PRO A 146 -6.65 -1.88 0.80
C PRO A 146 -7.48 -0.85 0.03
N ALA A 147 -8.72 -0.57 0.45
CA ALA A 147 -9.61 0.40 -0.19
C ALA A 147 -9.47 1.83 0.34
N LEU A 148 -8.70 2.02 1.38
CA LEU A 148 -8.38 3.37 1.85
C LEU A 148 -7.54 4.11 0.79
N PRO A 149 -7.64 5.44 0.70
CA PRO A 149 -6.69 6.24 -0.05
C PRO A 149 -5.24 5.89 0.33
N TYR A 150 -4.31 5.93 -0.63
CA TYR A 150 -2.93 5.51 -0.40
C TYR A 150 -2.28 6.21 0.81
N ALA A 151 -2.56 7.49 1.02
CA ALA A 151 -2.01 8.24 2.14
C ALA A 151 -2.46 7.69 3.51
N GLU A 152 -3.72 7.23 3.61
CA GLU A 152 -4.24 6.60 4.82
C GLU A 152 -3.62 5.22 5.04
N ARG A 153 -3.46 4.43 3.95
CA ARG A 153 -2.78 3.12 4.00
C ARG A 153 -1.33 3.26 4.47
N VAL A 154 -0.59 4.21 3.91
CA VAL A 154 0.81 4.49 4.28
C VAL A 154 0.91 4.93 5.74
N LYS A 155 0.00 5.78 6.21
CA LYS A 155 -0.06 6.20 7.61
C LYS A 155 -0.32 5.03 8.54
N GLU A 156 -1.24 4.14 8.17
CA GLU A 156 -1.54 2.93 8.96
C GLU A 156 -0.34 1.99 9.00
N MET A 157 0.33 1.76 7.86
CA MET A 157 1.57 0.98 7.82
C MET A 157 2.65 1.60 8.69
N GLY A 158 2.80 2.92 8.68
CA GLY A 158 3.70 3.63 9.59
C GLY A 158 3.42 3.31 11.07
N ASN A 159 2.13 3.20 11.45
CA ASN A 159 1.75 2.84 12.82
C ASN A 159 2.04 1.37 13.15
N ILE A 160 1.78 0.45 12.22
CA ILE A 160 2.02 -1.00 12.39
C ILE A 160 3.52 -1.28 12.56
N PHE A 161 4.36 -0.63 11.75
CA PHE A 161 5.79 -0.92 11.66
C PHE A 161 6.68 0.05 12.45
N GLY A 162 6.10 1.00 13.18
CA GLY A 162 6.87 2.01 13.92
C GLY A 162 7.61 3.00 13.01
N GLN A 163 7.15 3.20 11.79
CA GLN A 163 7.77 4.03 10.72
C GLN A 163 6.95 5.30 10.43
N GLN A 164 6.38 5.94 11.44
CA GLN A 164 5.49 7.09 11.26
C GLN A 164 6.15 8.26 10.54
N LYS A 165 7.44 8.49 10.81
CA LYS A 165 8.20 9.57 10.18
C LYS A 165 8.44 9.28 8.70
N GLU A 166 8.86 8.07 8.38
CA GLU A 166 9.09 7.57 7.02
C GLU A 166 7.78 7.61 6.22
N ALA A 167 6.69 7.17 6.83
CA ALA A 167 5.35 7.25 6.25
C ALA A 167 4.95 8.69 5.90
N ALA A 168 5.15 9.64 6.82
CA ALA A 168 4.84 11.04 6.55
C ALA A 168 5.70 11.63 5.42
N GLN A 169 6.99 11.28 5.36
CA GLN A 169 7.89 11.71 4.28
C GLN A 169 7.48 11.11 2.93
N LEU A 170 7.07 9.83 2.93
CA LEU A 170 6.61 9.15 1.72
C LEU A 170 5.33 9.78 1.18
N ILE A 171 4.35 10.07 2.03
CA ILE A 171 3.12 10.77 1.64
C ILE A 171 3.46 12.12 1.00
N ALA A 172 4.27 12.96 1.66
CA ALA A 172 4.66 14.26 1.13
C ALA A 172 5.40 14.16 -0.22
N LYS A 173 6.25 13.12 -0.41
CA LYS A 173 6.91 12.84 -1.69
C LYS A 173 5.87 12.58 -2.79
N PHE A 174 4.88 11.73 -2.53
CA PHE A 174 3.86 11.37 -3.53
C PHE A 174 2.93 12.54 -3.84
N GLU A 175 2.54 13.33 -2.84
CA GLU A 175 1.78 14.56 -3.04
C GLU A 175 2.54 15.55 -3.93
N THR A 176 3.84 15.75 -3.68
CA THR A 176 4.70 16.60 -4.52
C THR A 176 4.79 16.08 -5.95
N GLN A 177 5.03 14.78 -6.13
CA GLN A 177 5.10 14.17 -7.46
C GLN A 177 3.78 14.25 -8.23
N SER A 178 2.66 14.07 -7.54
CA SER A 178 1.32 14.25 -8.10
C SER A 178 1.12 15.69 -8.57
N GLN A 179 1.44 16.68 -7.74
CA GLN A 179 1.34 18.08 -8.09
C GLN A 179 2.21 18.42 -9.32
N GLU A 180 3.49 18.02 -9.32
CA GLU A 180 4.40 18.23 -10.46
C GLU A 180 3.89 17.60 -11.75
N MET A 181 3.24 16.45 -11.67
CA MET A 181 2.62 15.77 -12.82
C MET A 181 1.47 16.62 -13.39
N TRP A 182 0.54 17.07 -12.53
CA TRP A 182 -0.60 17.88 -12.94
C TRP A 182 -0.17 19.26 -13.48
N ASP A 183 0.82 19.90 -12.86
CA ASP A 183 1.37 21.18 -13.34
C ASP A 183 1.94 21.06 -14.75
N LYS A 184 2.55 19.91 -15.09
CA LYS A 184 3.05 19.67 -16.47
C LYS A 184 1.93 19.48 -17.49
N LEU A 185 0.80 18.90 -17.06
CA LEU A 185 -0.34 18.63 -17.95
C LEU A 185 -1.17 19.88 -18.23
N GLN A 186 -1.13 20.89 -17.35
CA GLN A 186 -1.79 22.20 -17.55
C GLN A 186 -3.27 22.08 -17.92
N LEU A 187 -4.00 21.25 -17.17
CA LEU A 187 -5.44 21.06 -17.39
C LEU A 187 -6.19 22.39 -17.30
N ALA A 188 -7.16 22.59 -18.19
CA ALA A 188 -8.06 23.73 -18.06
C ALA A 188 -9.06 23.48 -16.92
N GLU A 189 -9.48 24.57 -16.27
CA GLU A 189 -10.46 24.48 -15.17
C GLU A 189 -11.76 23.81 -15.64
N GLY A 190 -12.17 22.77 -14.95
CA GLY A 190 -13.41 22.03 -15.22
C GLY A 190 -13.32 20.99 -16.33
N GLU A 191 -12.17 20.75 -16.94
CA GLU A 191 -12.00 19.62 -17.86
C GLU A 191 -12.36 18.30 -17.15
N THR A 192 -13.18 17.49 -17.82
CA THR A 192 -13.68 16.22 -17.29
C THR A 192 -12.96 15.04 -17.92
N ALA A 193 -12.82 13.94 -17.16
CA ALA A 193 -12.31 12.69 -17.71
C ALA A 193 -13.21 11.52 -17.36
N THR A 194 -13.16 10.46 -18.18
CA THR A 194 -13.78 9.17 -17.87
C THR A 194 -12.77 8.05 -18.03
N VAL A 195 -12.75 7.16 -17.05
CA VAL A 195 -11.96 5.93 -17.10
C VAL A 195 -12.88 4.77 -17.50
N PHE A 196 -12.67 4.23 -18.69
CA PHE A 196 -13.29 3.00 -19.17
C PHE A 196 -12.37 1.82 -18.94
N TYR A 197 -12.95 0.66 -18.64
CA TYR A 197 -12.22 -0.59 -18.47
C TYR A 197 -12.92 -1.70 -19.27
N GLN A 198 -12.19 -2.26 -20.24
CA GLN A 198 -12.64 -3.38 -21.06
C GLN A 198 -12.15 -4.71 -20.47
N LEU A 199 -13.09 -5.55 -20.06
CA LEU A 199 -12.84 -6.89 -19.55
C LEU A 199 -13.72 -7.88 -20.31
N GLY A 200 -13.14 -8.76 -21.13
CA GLY A 200 -13.90 -9.61 -22.03
C GLY A 200 -14.81 -8.77 -22.93
N LYS A 201 -16.09 -9.13 -22.97
CA LYS A 201 -17.12 -8.39 -23.73
C LYS A 201 -17.69 -7.19 -22.98
N THR A 202 -17.37 -7.04 -21.72
CA THR A 202 -18.01 -6.06 -20.85
C THR A 202 -17.18 -4.79 -20.76
N LEU A 203 -17.81 -3.65 -20.99
CA LEU A 203 -17.24 -2.33 -20.78
C LEU A 203 -17.74 -1.76 -19.46
N TYR A 204 -16.81 -1.31 -18.64
CA TYR A 204 -17.10 -0.66 -17.36
C TYR A 204 -16.70 0.80 -17.39
N VAL A 205 -17.45 1.63 -16.65
CA VAL A 205 -17.02 2.98 -16.24
C VAL A 205 -16.53 2.89 -14.81
N MET A 206 -15.31 3.35 -14.57
CA MET A 206 -14.68 3.34 -13.26
C MET A 206 -15.02 4.60 -12.46
N GLY A 207 -15.14 4.46 -11.14
CA GLY A 207 -15.28 5.58 -10.22
C GLY A 207 -13.94 6.09 -9.70
N ASN A 208 -13.94 6.65 -8.49
CA ASN A 208 -12.78 7.26 -7.83
C ASN A 208 -11.90 6.25 -7.07
N ARG A 209 -11.70 5.06 -7.61
CA ARG A 209 -10.77 4.04 -7.10
C ARG A 209 -9.76 3.66 -8.16
N SER A 210 -8.66 3.03 -7.73
CA SER A 210 -7.59 2.61 -8.63
C SER A 210 -7.10 3.79 -9.48
N LEU A 211 -6.98 3.68 -10.80
CA LEU A 211 -6.61 4.80 -11.67
C LEU A 211 -7.53 6.01 -11.46
N GLY A 212 -8.83 5.79 -11.27
CA GLY A 212 -9.78 6.88 -11.01
C GLY A 212 -9.47 7.69 -9.76
N ALA A 213 -8.84 7.11 -8.74
CA ALA A 213 -8.40 7.85 -7.55
C ALA A 213 -7.34 8.90 -7.90
N ILE A 214 -6.55 8.66 -8.92
CA ILE A 214 -5.52 9.61 -9.40
C ILE A 214 -6.14 10.60 -10.37
N ILE A 215 -6.91 10.13 -11.34
CA ILE A 215 -7.54 10.97 -12.38
C ILE A 215 -8.47 12.03 -11.77
N TYR A 216 -9.21 11.67 -10.71
CA TYR A 216 -10.14 12.55 -10.01
C TYR A 216 -9.59 13.10 -8.67
N GLY A 217 -8.29 12.91 -8.43
CA GLY A 217 -7.62 13.44 -7.24
C GLY A 217 -7.46 14.96 -7.27
N ASP A 218 -6.81 15.49 -6.24
CA ASP A 218 -6.51 16.92 -6.14
C ASP A 218 -5.73 17.38 -7.38
N ASN A 219 -6.18 18.49 -7.97
CA ASN A 219 -5.64 19.07 -9.23
C ASN A 219 -5.84 18.22 -10.50
N GLY A 220 -6.56 17.10 -10.39
CA GLY A 220 -6.93 16.24 -11.52
C GLY A 220 -8.18 16.72 -12.26
N PHE A 221 -8.74 15.84 -13.07
CA PHE A 221 -9.94 16.10 -13.84
C PHE A 221 -11.19 16.20 -12.98
N ALA A 222 -12.13 17.03 -13.41
CA ALA A 222 -13.49 17.02 -12.88
C ALA A 222 -14.20 15.71 -13.25
N ILE A 223 -15.10 15.27 -12.38
CA ILE A 223 -15.87 14.04 -12.57
C ILE A 223 -17.10 14.35 -13.44
N PRO A 224 -17.33 13.61 -14.55
CA PRO A 224 -18.55 13.79 -15.36
C PRO A 224 -19.82 13.58 -14.51
N PRO A 225 -20.90 14.33 -14.75
CA PRO A 225 -22.13 14.25 -13.94
C PRO A 225 -22.73 12.86 -13.84
N ALA A 226 -22.69 12.05 -14.91
CA ALA A 226 -23.21 10.68 -14.90
C ALA A 226 -22.33 9.75 -14.02
N VAL A 227 -21.01 9.89 -14.04
CA VAL A 227 -20.07 9.17 -13.17
C VAL A 227 -20.32 9.55 -11.72
N GLN A 228 -20.43 10.85 -11.44
CA GLN A 228 -20.73 11.35 -10.10
C GLN A 228 -22.03 10.78 -9.55
N LYS A 229 -23.10 10.81 -10.35
CA LYS A 229 -24.44 10.35 -9.97
C LYS A 229 -24.52 8.84 -9.78
N ASN A 230 -24.01 8.06 -10.74
CA ASN A 230 -24.26 6.63 -10.82
C ASN A 230 -23.20 5.77 -10.11
N ILE A 231 -22.04 6.34 -9.79
CA ILE A 231 -20.94 5.62 -9.16
C ILE A 231 -20.51 6.30 -7.84
N ILE A 232 -20.00 7.53 -7.91
CA ILE A 232 -19.38 8.18 -6.75
C ILE A 232 -20.38 8.37 -5.59
N ASN A 233 -21.59 8.83 -5.91
CA ASN A 233 -22.65 9.06 -4.93
C ASN A 233 -23.33 7.77 -4.45
N GLN A 234 -22.96 6.60 -4.99
CA GLN A 234 -23.56 5.31 -4.64
C GLN A 234 -22.68 4.57 -3.64
N LYS A 235 -23.24 4.28 -2.46
CA LYS A 235 -22.49 3.58 -1.41
C LYS A 235 -22.06 2.18 -1.86
N GLY A 236 -20.75 1.90 -1.83
CA GLY A 236 -20.19 0.59 -2.16
C GLY A 236 -20.09 0.30 -3.66
N VAL A 237 -20.39 1.27 -4.52
CA VAL A 237 -20.22 1.15 -5.98
C VAL A 237 -18.88 1.76 -6.37
N SER A 238 -18.04 0.98 -7.02
CA SER A 238 -16.72 1.42 -7.50
C SER A 238 -16.67 1.55 -9.03
N PHE A 239 -17.58 0.89 -9.73
CA PHE A 239 -17.71 0.89 -11.18
C PHE A 239 -19.13 0.45 -11.57
N VAL A 240 -19.52 0.73 -12.80
CA VAL A 240 -20.79 0.24 -13.40
C VAL A 240 -20.51 -0.31 -14.79
N GLU A 241 -21.23 -1.36 -15.16
CA GLU A 241 -21.28 -1.86 -16.53
C GLU A 241 -22.08 -0.89 -17.40
N VAL A 242 -21.62 -0.65 -18.63
CA VAL A 242 -22.30 0.24 -19.57
C VAL A 242 -22.37 -0.40 -20.95
N SER A 243 -23.48 -0.12 -21.66
CA SER A 243 -23.58 -0.41 -23.09
C SER A 243 -23.12 0.77 -23.93
N GLU A 244 -22.88 0.54 -25.22
CA GLU A 244 -22.42 1.61 -26.11
C GLU A 244 -23.43 2.75 -26.23
N GLU A 245 -24.73 2.50 -26.13
CA GLU A 245 -25.76 3.52 -26.27
C GLU A 245 -25.69 4.61 -25.21
N VAL A 246 -25.18 4.29 -24.02
CA VAL A 246 -25.07 5.25 -22.91
C VAL A 246 -23.68 5.92 -22.82
N LEU A 247 -22.74 5.54 -23.67
CA LEU A 247 -21.39 6.16 -23.66
C LEU A 247 -21.42 7.68 -23.70
N PRO A 248 -22.28 8.36 -24.52
CA PRO A 248 -22.32 9.83 -24.55
C PRO A 248 -22.71 10.47 -23.20
N GLU A 249 -23.43 9.74 -22.34
CA GLU A 249 -23.81 10.24 -20.99
C GLU A 249 -22.64 10.23 -20.03
N PHE A 250 -21.74 9.22 -20.17
CA PHE A 250 -20.59 9.04 -19.29
C PHE A 250 -19.31 9.69 -19.80
N ALA A 251 -19.20 9.99 -21.10
CA ALA A 251 -17.99 10.52 -21.70
C ALA A 251 -17.65 11.91 -21.17
N GLY A 252 -16.41 12.07 -20.68
CA GLY A 252 -15.81 13.37 -20.38
C GLY A 252 -15.09 13.98 -21.58
N ASP A 253 -14.38 15.07 -21.35
CA ASP A 253 -13.52 15.74 -22.34
C ASP A 253 -12.28 14.90 -22.69
N HIS A 254 -11.90 14.00 -21.79
CA HIS A 254 -10.79 13.05 -21.92
C HIS A 254 -11.26 11.64 -21.59
N LEU A 255 -10.81 10.64 -22.36
CA LEU A 255 -11.17 9.23 -22.15
C LEU A 255 -9.91 8.39 -21.94
N PHE A 256 -9.82 7.77 -20.79
CA PHE A 256 -8.81 6.74 -20.49
C PHE A 256 -9.45 5.37 -20.69
N VAL A 257 -8.89 4.58 -21.59
CA VAL A 257 -9.42 3.25 -21.94
C VAL A 257 -8.41 2.19 -21.50
N LEU A 258 -8.71 1.52 -20.42
CA LEU A 258 -7.91 0.41 -19.89
C LEU A 258 -8.36 -0.90 -20.53
N ILE A 259 -7.43 -1.63 -21.10
CA ILE A 259 -7.70 -2.90 -21.78
C ILE A 259 -6.98 -4.03 -21.03
N GLN A 260 -7.72 -5.11 -20.74
CA GLN A 260 -7.11 -6.34 -20.22
C GLN A 260 -6.31 -7.01 -21.33
N ASP A 261 -5.02 -6.73 -21.40
CA ASP A 261 -4.13 -7.04 -22.51
C ASP A 261 -3.64 -8.50 -22.56
N ASN A 262 -3.83 -9.27 -21.49
CA ASN A 262 -3.61 -10.70 -21.45
C ASN A 262 -4.87 -11.54 -21.85
N ASP A 263 -5.94 -10.88 -22.32
CA ASP A 263 -7.19 -11.46 -22.73
C ASP A 263 -7.54 -11.08 -24.17
N ASP A 264 -7.56 -12.04 -25.09
CA ASP A 264 -7.80 -11.81 -26.51
C ASP A 264 -9.22 -11.31 -26.79
N GLU A 265 -10.21 -11.67 -25.95
CA GLU A 265 -11.57 -11.17 -26.07
C GLU A 265 -11.65 -9.68 -25.75
N SER A 266 -10.98 -9.24 -24.68
CA SER A 266 -10.86 -7.82 -24.32
C SER A 266 -10.22 -6.99 -25.43
N LYS A 267 -9.15 -7.49 -26.05
CA LYS A 267 -8.50 -6.82 -27.20
C LYS A 267 -9.44 -6.70 -28.39
N THR A 268 -10.12 -7.82 -28.73
CA THR A 268 -11.03 -7.86 -29.88
C THR A 268 -12.19 -6.87 -29.71
N GLU A 269 -12.80 -6.85 -28.51
CA GLU A 269 -13.92 -5.95 -28.24
C GLU A 269 -13.47 -4.48 -28.14
N SER A 270 -12.27 -4.23 -27.61
CA SER A 270 -11.68 -2.88 -27.62
C SER A 270 -11.43 -2.37 -29.02
N ASP A 271 -10.87 -3.20 -29.90
CA ASP A 271 -10.66 -2.85 -31.31
C ASP A 271 -12.00 -2.56 -32.02
N ARG A 272 -13.03 -3.37 -31.73
CA ARG A 272 -14.39 -3.14 -32.25
C ARG A 272 -14.94 -1.80 -31.77
N LEU A 273 -14.83 -1.50 -30.49
CA LEU A 273 -15.30 -0.25 -29.90
C LEU A 273 -14.56 0.96 -30.50
N LEU A 274 -13.22 0.95 -30.43
CA LEU A 274 -12.39 2.10 -30.76
C LEU A 274 -12.36 2.39 -32.26
N GLN A 275 -12.43 1.35 -33.12
CA GLN A 275 -12.25 1.50 -34.58
C GLN A 275 -13.53 1.39 -35.39
N ARG A 276 -14.58 0.71 -34.85
CA ARG A 276 -15.77 0.35 -35.66
C ARG A 276 -17.09 0.83 -35.08
N SER A 277 -17.12 1.29 -33.82
CA SER A 277 -18.37 1.78 -33.22
C SER A 277 -18.69 3.19 -33.77
N PRO A 278 -19.83 3.35 -34.43
CA PRO A 278 -20.25 4.68 -34.90
C PRO A 278 -20.47 5.67 -33.74
N LEU A 279 -21.01 5.19 -32.61
CA LEU A 279 -21.25 6.03 -31.43
C LEU A 279 -19.95 6.52 -30.80
N TRP A 280 -18.93 5.67 -30.71
CA TRP A 280 -17.61 6.06 -30.22
C TRP A 280 -17.06 7.24 -31.00
N GLY A 281 -17.09 7.17 -32.34
CA GLY A 281 -16.62 8.24 -33.23
C GLY A 281 -17.38 9.58 -33.09
N THR A 282 -18.57 9.59 -32.48
CA THR A 282 -19.33 10.84 -32.25
C THR A 282 -18.95 11.54 -30.94
N LEU A 283 -18.22 10.86 -30.05
CA LEU A 283 -17.83 11.44 -28.76
C LEU A 283 -16.90 12.63 -28.97
N PRO A 284 -17.14 13.79 -28.31
CA PRO A 284 -16.29 14.98 -28.47
C PRO A 284 -14.83 14.73 -28.14
N ALA A 285 -14.54 13.91 -27.13
CA ALA A 285 -13.18 13.54 -26.78
C ALA A 285 -12.48 12.77 -27.90
N VAL A 286 -13.18 11.86 -28.58
CA VAL A 286 -12.63 11.10 -29.72
C VAL A 286 -12.35 12.01 -30.90
N GLN A 287 -13.25 12.94 -31.19
CA GLN A 287 -13.09 13.92 -32.29
C GLN A 287 -11.92 14.89 -32.05
N LYS A 288 -11.61 15.17 -30.77
CA LYS A 288 -10.49 16.02 -30.35
C LYS A 288 -9.17 15.26 -30.20
N GLY A 289 -9.18 13.93 -30.30
CA GLY A 289 -7.99 13.11 -30.07
C GLY A 289 -7.67 12.86 -28.58
N ASN A 290 -8.56 13.22 -27.66
CA ASN A 290 -8.35 13.08 -26.21
C ASN A 290 -8.70 11.66 -25.72
N VAL A 291 -8.14 10.64 -26.36
CA VAL A 291 -8.34 9.22 -26.01
C VAL A 291 -7.00 8.56 -25.72
N TYR A 292 -6.86 8.02 -24.53
CA TYR A 292 -5.62 7.42 -24.02
C TYR A 292 -5.86 5.95 -23.72
N VAL A 293 -5.26 5.08 -24.53
CA VAL A 293 -5.39 3.63 -24.39
C VAL A 293 -4.18 3.09 -23.63
N ALA A 294 -4.43 2.34 -22.58
CA ALA A 294 -3.39 1.75 -21.73
C ALA A 294 -3.76 0.33 -21.27
N SER A 295 -2.78 -0.41 -20.77
CA SER A 295 -2.99 -1.70 -20.15
C SER A 295 -3.82 -1.59 -18.87
N ALA A 296 -4.65 -2.59 -18.61
CA ALA A 296 -5.41 -2.70 -17.37
C ALA A 296 -4.51 -2.88 -16.12
N GLU A 297 -3.23 -3.15 -16.28
CA GLU A 297 -2.28 -3.17 -15.15
C GLU A 297 -2.28 -1.83 -14.38
N TRP A 298 -2.65 -0.73 -15.03
CA TRP A 298 -2.76 0.59 -14.43
C TRP A 298 -4.06 0.84 -13.65
N ASN A 299 -4.97 -0.15 -13.64
CA ASN A 299 -6.19 -0.06 -12.81
C ASN A 299 -5.88 -0.35 -11.34
N THR A 300 -4.97 0.39 -10.77
CA THR A 300 -4.47 0.27 -9.39
C THR A 300 -4.04 1.62 -8.84
N ASP A 301 -3.93 1.69 -7.51
CA ASP A 301 -3.41 2.85 -6.78
C ASP A 301 -2.35 2.46 -5.73
N ASN A 302 -1.76 1.26 -5.85
CA ASN A 302 -0.63 0.90 -5.00
C ASN A 302 0.60 1.75 -5.33
N LEU A 303 1.48 1.95 -4.34
CA LEU A 303 2.58 2.91 -4.43
C LEU A 303 3.60 2.60 -5.53
N LEU A 304 3.88 1.33 -5.84
CA LEU A 304 4.76 0.98 -6.95
C LEU A 304 4.18 1.42 -8.30
N ALA A 305 2.87 1.18 -8.49
CA ALA A 305 2.19 1.64 -9.70
C ALA A 305 2.17 3.17 -9.76
N LEU A 306 1.89 3.86 -8.66
CA LEU A 306 1.86 5.33 -8.60
C LEU A 306 3.20 5.95 -8.98
N GLU A 307 4.33 5.41 -8.50
CA GLU A 307 5.66 5.90 -8.88
C GLU A 307 5.91 5.87 -10.39
N GLN A 308 5.33 4.91 -11.10
CA GLN A 308 5.43 4.84 -12.56
C GLN A 308 4.35 5.69 -13.24
N LEU A 309 3.12 5.65 -12.72
CA LEU A 309 1.99 6.37 -13.30
C LEU A 309 2.22 7.88 -13.37
N PHE A 310 2.86 8.48 -12.37
CA PHE A 310 3.24 9.90 -12.41
C PHE A 310 4.20 10.26 -13.55
N LYS A 311 4.91 9.27 -14.11
CA LYS A 311 5.78 9.46 -15.30
C LYS A 311 5.06 9.12 -16.59
N GLU A 312 4.21 8.09 -16.58
CA GLU A 312 3.54 7.55 -17.76
C GLU A 312 2.33 8.40 -18.18
N LEU A 313 1.51 8.85 -17.22
CA LEU A 313 0.30 9.60 -17.51
C LEU A 313 0.54 10.85 -18.40
N PRO A 314 1.55 11.70 -18.13
CA PRO A 314 1.90 12.81 -19.03
C PRO A 314 2.30 12.35 -20.42
N GLN A 315 2.94 11.19 -20.55
CA GLN A 315 3.34 10.66 -21.86
C GLN A 315 2.14 10.17 -22.66
N TRP A 316 1.14 9.56 -22.01
CA TRP A 316 -0.08 9.15 -22.69
C TRP A 316 -0.80 10.36 -23.29
N MET A 317 -0.89 11.45 -22.54
CA MET A 317 -1.59 12.67 -22.96
C MET A 317 -0.83 13.49 -24.00
N GLN A 318 0.47 13.24 -24.20
CA GLN A 318 1.29 13.94 -25.22
C GLN A 318 1.39 13.19 -26.55
N ARG A 319 0.98 11.92 -26.61
CA ARG A 319 1.08 11.06 -27.79
C ARG A 319 -0.09 11.19 -28.76
N THR A 320 -1.00 12.14 -28.55
CA THR A 320 -2.17 12.40 -29.41
C THR A 320 -1.89 13.37 -30.54
#